data_10a2ae15f607abc7a6684d892824da1a
#
_entry.id   10a2ae15f607abc7a6684d892824da1a
#
_cell.length_a   1.000
_cell.length_b   1.000
_cell.length_c   1.000
_cell.angle_alpha   90.00
_cell.angle_beta   90.00
_cell.angle_gamma   90.00
#
_symmetry.space_group_name_H-M   'P 1'
#
loop_
_entity.id
_entity.type
_entity.pdbx_description
1 polymer ?
#
loop_
_entity_poly.entity_id
_entity_poly.type
_entity_poly.pdbx_seq_one_letter_code
_entity_poly.pdbx_strand_id
1 'polypeptide(L)'
;MNGLRRWAHAWLLGVALVLSACSSLPRVDRAAIASEAIEVSNGTTLGRVALGSTPNATQTGFRLMPLGSFSFDTRLQLIRRAEATLDVQYYHLADDASGRWLLRALRDAAGRGVRVRLLLDDLYTGGRSDELLLGLAAHPNVQVRLFNPFTAARAHGLLGRFLAAPHEWRRINHRMHNKLLVADGAMAVIGGRNIADEYFLRRDSDNFIDVDAFAVGAILPPLQGLFDRYWNSDPVFPLEAVATSSLTPVRRRALFEDWTGLEHTAPPPPPPHSDVLGHAPLAQDLDRGRLDLVWGSAYVFADHPDKPFDGEAGGELLETSVTYNVFEALRMARHELVASSPYLVPGPVGMQLLSDLRSKGVDVSLLTNSLASTDEPLVHLAYTRYRDAMLSLGIDLYELSQRRVKDNMRMFLYGASLGRLHAKLAVMDRRVSYIGSMNFDPRSATLNTELGAVIDSAALADELLTLLEIDRQHNAYRVRLVVDGQCCEWVVPDRDGTMVLTTEPDSSRWLRFLGWLLQPWVPEEHL
;
A
#
# COMPACT_ATOMS: atom_id res chain seq x y z
N MET A 1 -59.62 -3.48 8.58
CA MET A 1 -59.14 -2.41 7.68
C MET A 1 -58.02 -1.54 8.22
N ASN A 2 -57.84 -1.41 9.54
CA ASN A 2 -56.77 -0.55 10.13
C ASN A 2 -55.35 -1.15 10.08
N GLY A 3 -55.17 -2.47 9.99
CA GLY A 3 -53.88 -3.12 9.93
C GLY A 3 -53.16 -2.94 8.59
N LEU A 4 -53.89 -3.10 7.47
CA LEU A 4 -53.35 -2.92 6.10
C LEU A 4 -52.88 -1.47 5.85
N ARG A 5 -53.58 -0.48 6.38
CA ARG A 5 -53.17 0.94 6.27
C ARG A 5 -51.84 1.21 7.05
N ARG A 6 -51.65 0.62 8.21
CA ARG A 6 -50.39 0.76 8.98
C ARG A 6 -49.20 0.12 8.25
N TRP A 7 -49.39 -1.03 7.64
CA TRP A 7 -48.33 -1.67 6.84
C TRP A 7 -48.03 -0.88 5.54
N ALA A 8 -49.04 -0.33 4.88
CA ALA A 8 -48.83 0.53 3.72
C ALA A 8 -48.11 1.84 4.06
N HIS A 9 -48.40 2.45 5.23
CA HIS A 9 -47.67 3.63 5.68
C HIS A 9 -46.22 3.31 6.11
N ALA A 10 -45.99 2.17 6.76
CA ALA A 10 -44.63 1.72 7.09
C ALA A 10 -43.83 1.41 5.83
N TRP A 11 -44.45 0.82 4.81
CA TRP A 11 -43.85 0.59 3.49
C TRP A 11 -43.54 1.89 2.75
N LEU A 12 -44.47 2.84 2.74
CA LEU A 12 -44.29 4.16 2.12
C LEU A 12 -43.25 5.00 2.86
N LEU A 13 -43.15 4.91 4.19
CA LEU A 13 -42.11 5.52 4.98
C LEU A 13 -40.74 4.85 4.71
N GLY A 14 -40.70 3.53 4.58
CA GLY A 14 -39.51 2.78 4.18
C GLY A 14 -39.02 3.15 2.78
N VAL A 15 -39.93 3.23 1.82
CA VAL A 15 -39.64 3.67 0.43
C VAL A 15 -39.22 5.15 0.38
N ALA A 16 -39.86 6.03 1.17
CA ALA A 16 -39.50 7.44 1.26
C ALA A 16 -38.14 7.64 1.94
N LEU A 17 -37.80 6.84 2.94
CA LEU A 17 -36.45 6.79 3.56
C LEU A 17 -35.38 6.28 2.57
N VAL A 18 -35.70 5.29 1.74
CA VAL A 18 -34.79 4.80 0.69
C VAL A 18 -34.64 5.83 -0.44
N LEU A 19 -35.69 6.55 -0.79
CA LEU A 19 -35.66 7.61 -1.82
C LEU A 19 -34.96 8.90 -1.33
N SER A 20 -34.99 9.20 -0.04
CA SER A 20 -34.23 10.31 0.54
C SER A 20 -32.76 10.02 0.78
N ALA A 21 -32.32 8.77 0.63
CA ALA A 21 -30.92 8.35 0.75
C ALA A 21 -30.12 8.49 -0.56
N CYS A 22 -30.69 9.01 -1.66
CA CYS A 22 -29.94 9.33 -2.87
C CYS A 22 -29.12 10.62 -2.67
N SER A 23 -28.11 10.60 -1.80
CA SER A 23 -27.10 11.65 -1.79
C SER A 23 -26.22 11.45 -3.02
N SER A 24 -26.27 12.38 -3.97
CA SER A 24 -25.34 12.42 -5.10
C SER A 24 -24.02 13.06 -4.68
N LEU A 25 -22.95 12.72 -5.36
CA LEU A 25 -21.66 13.41 -5.19
C LEU A 25 -21.86 14.93 -5.44
N PRO A 26 -21.17 15.79 -4.68
CA PRO A 26 -21.28 17.23 -4.83
C PRO A 26 -20.76 17.68 -6.20
N ARG A 27 -21.35 18.73 -6.75
CA ARG A 27 -20.80 19.37 -7.94
C ARG A 27 -19.59 20.21 -7.55
N VAL A 28 -18.46 19.99 -8.21
CA VAL A 28 -17.20 20.70 -7.97
C VAL A 28 -16.75 21.34 -9.28
N ASP A 29 -16.37 22.62 -9.22
CA ASP A 29 -15.70 23.29 -10.35
C ASP A 29 -14.23 22.82 -10.39
N ARG A 30 -13.96 21.86 -11.26
CA ARG A 30 -12.64 21.22 -11.40
C ARG A 30 -11.57 22.22 -11.82
N ALA A 31 -11.90 23.12 -12.74
CA ALA A 31 -10.94 24.11 -13.24
C ALA A 31 -10.52 25.09 -12.13
N ALA A 32 -11.46 25.49 -11.26
CA ALA A 32 -11.17 26.41 -10.16
C ALA A 32 -10.27 25.80 -9.05
N ILE A 33 -10.24 24.48 -8.92
CA ILE A 33 -9.47 23.80 -7.89
C ILE A 33 -8.22 23.06 -8.42
N ALA A 34 -8.00 23.04 -9.74
CA ALA A 34 -6.85 22.39 -10.34
C ALA A 34 -5.55 23.01 -9.84
N SER A 35 -4.55 22.17 -9.60
CA SER A 35 -3.19 22.63 -9.24
C SER A 35 -2.16 21.58 -9.66
N GLU A 36 -0.97 22.06 -9.96
CA GLU A 36 0.15 21.24 -10.43
C GLU A 36 1.27 21.18 -9.40
N ALA A 37 2.15 20.20 -9.54
CA ALA A 37 3.34 20.02 -8.74
C ALA A 37 4.30 21.21 -8.93
N ILE A 38 5.18 21.41 -7.97
CA ILE A 38 6.29 22.36 -8.06
C ILE A 38 7.54 21.56 -8.40
N GLU A 39 8.21 21.93 -9.48
CA GLU A 39 9.44 21.27 -9.93
C GLU A 39 10.59 21.48 -8.93
N VAL A 40 11.52 20.51 -8.92
CA VAL A 40 12.74 20.60 -8.13
C VAL A 40 13.58 21.83 -8.49
N SER A 41 14.10 22.50 -7.50
CA SER A 41 14.98 23.65 -7.72
C SER A 41 16.08 23.74 -6.66
N ASN A 42 17.15 24.47 -6.97
CA ASN A 42 18.21 24.83 -6.00
C ASN A 42 17.72 25.82 -4.92
N GLY A 43 16.48 26.30 -5.01
CA GLY A 43 15.88 27.20 -4.04
C GLY A 43 15.60 26.55 -2.69
N THR A 44 15.43 25.22 -2.66
CA THR A 44 15.16 24.46 -1.43
C THR A 44 16.37 23.64 -0.99
N THR A 45 16.45 23.33 0.31
CA THR A 45 17.52 22.50 0.86
C THR A 45 17.46 21.07 0.30
N LEU A 46 16.26 20.46 0.25
CA LEU A 46 16.09 19.13 -0.34
C LEU A 46 16.46 19.12 -1.82
N GLY A 47 16.10 20.18 -2.57
CA GLY A 47 16.46 20.33 -3.97
C GLY A 47 17.98 20.40 -4.18
N ARG A 48 18.69 21.21 -3.40
CA ARG A 48 20.17 21.28 -3.47
C ARG A 48 20.82 19.93 -3.19
N VAL A 49 20.38 19.23 -2.15
CA VAL A 49 20.93 17.92 -1.79
C VAL A 49 20.64 16.87 -2.87
N ALA A 50 19.43 16.82 -3.40
CA ALA A 50 19.05 15.90 -4.45
C ALA A 50 19.86 16.15 -5.74
N LEU A 51 19.87 17.39 -6.24
CA LEU A 51 20.59 17.78 -7.46
C LEU A 51 22.10 17.59 -7.31
N GLY A 52 22.67 17.94 -6.13
CA GLY A 52 24.09 17.76 -5.83
C GLY A 52 24.52 16.30 -5.67
N SER A 53 23.58 15.40 -5.36
CA SER A 53 23.85 13.94 -5.25
C SER A 53 23.65 13.19 -6.56
N THR A 54 22.83 13.73 -7.48
CA THR A 54 22.46 13.06 -8.75
C THR A 54 23.63 13.10 -9.74
N PRO A 55 24.14 11.93 -10.20
CA PRO A 55 25.31 11.90 -11.08
C PRO A 55 25.02 12.45 -12.50
N ASN A 56 23.80 12.25 -13.00
CA ASN A 56 23.33 12.79 -14.28
C ASN A 56 21.80 12.81 -14.34
N ALA A 57 21.23 13.51 -15.33
CA ALA A 57 19.80 13.78 -15.45
C ALA A 57 18.95 12.53 -15.80
N THR A 58 19.54 11.40 -16.18
CA THR A 58 18.81 10.19 -16.60
C THR A 58 18.76 9.11 -15.52
N GLN A 59 19.52 9.27 -14.45
CA GLN A 59 19.57 8.29 -13.37
C GLN A 59 18.67 8.64 -12.21
N THR A 60 18.19 7.61 -11.57
CA THR A 60 17.45 7.66 -10.31
C THR A 60 18.28 6.99 -9.22
N GLY A 61 18.41 7.68 -8.09
CA GLY A 61 19.02 7.11 -6.89
C GLY A 61 17.96 6.54 -5.97
N PHE A 62 18.21 5.34 -5.44
CA PHE A 62 17.32 4.64 -4.55
C PHE A 62 18.00 4.27 -3.23
N ARG A 63 17.20 4.21 -2.17
CA ARG A 63 17.53 3.54 -0.92
C ARG A 63 16.33 2.74 -0.45
N LEU A 64 16.53 1.45 -0.23
CA LEU A 64 15.50 0.59 0.34
C LEU A 64 15.30 0.88 1.82
N MET A 65 14.07 0.78 2.28
CA MET A 65 13.68 0.96 3.68
C MET A 65 12.91 -0.27 4.17
N PRO A 66 13.61 -1.37 4.50
CA PRO A 66 12.98 -2.59 4.98
C PRO A 66 12.38 -2.41 6.38
N LEU A 67 12.99 -1.59 7.24
CA LEU A 67 12.48 -1.33 8.58
C LEU A 67 11.41 -0.23 8.59
N GLY A 68 10.27 -0.50 9.20
CA GLY A 68 9.19 0.48 9.37
C GLY A 68 9.63 1.76 10.07
N SER A 69 10.53 1.66 11.08
CA SER A 69 11.06 2.83 11.78
C SER A 69 11.89 3.75 10.87
N PHE A 70 12.71 3.19 9.96
CA PHE A 70 13.45 3.98 8.95
C PHE A 70 12.51 4.62 7.94
N SER A 71 11.53 3.87 7.49
CA SER A 71 10.55 4.35 6.54
C SER A 71 9.69 5.49 7.11
N PHE A 72 9.30 5.40 8.39
CA PHE A 72 8.55 6.47 9.05
C PHE A 72 9.42 7.70 9.32
N ASP A 73 10.63 7.49 9.87
CA ASP A 73 11.59 8.58 10.08
C ASP A 73 11.90 9.32 8.78
N THR A 74 12.16 8.60 7.68
CA THR A 74 12.40 9.21 6.36
C THR A 74 11.26 10.14 5.96
N ARG A 75 10.00 9.71 6.07
CA ARG A 75 8.84 10.57 5.78
C ARG A 75 8.82 11.82 6.65
N LEU A 76 9.04 11.66 7.96
CA LEU A 76 9.09 12.79 8.89
C LEU A 76 10.26 13.75 8.60
N GLN A 77 11.43 13.23 8.23
CA GLN A 77 12.60 14.05 7.87
C GLN A 77 12.33 14.87 6.60
N LEU A 78 11.71 14.26 5.58
CA LEU A 78 11.34 14.97 4.35
C LEU A 78 10.31 16.06 4.64
N ILE A 79 9.25 15.76 5.39
CA ILE A 79 8.22 16.74 5.76
C ILE A 79 8.80 17.90 6.58
N ARG A 80 9.67 17.60 7.54
CA ARG A 80 10.30 18.63 8.40
C ARG A 80 11.24 19.56 7.63
N ARG A 81 11.90 19.05 6.58
CA ARG A 81 12.88 19.80 5.78
C ARG A 81 12.29 20.40 4.50
N ALA A 82 11.05 20.07 4.15
CA ALA A 82 10.37 20.69 3.02
C ALA A 82 10.21 22.21 3.23
N GLU A 83 10.50 22.98 2.18
CA GLU A 83 10.47 24.44 2.14
C GLU A 83 9.47 24.99 1.13
N ALA A 84 9.04 24.20 0.12
CA ALA A 84 8.14 24.63 -0.94
C ALA A 84 6.85 23.85 -1.00
N THR A 85 6.90 22.51 -1.12
CA THR A 85 5.72 21.70 -1.37
C THR A 85 5.83 20.28 -0.79
N LEU A 86 4.67 19.75 -0.40
CA LEU A 86 4.47 18.35 -0.01
C LEU A 86 3.25 17.80 -0.75
N ASP A 87 3.46 16.77 -1.57
CA ASP A 87 2.41 16.04 -2.26
C ASP A 87 2.35 14.63 -1.67
N VAL A 88 1.21 14.30 -1.04
CA VAL A 88 1.05 13.11 -0.21
C VAL A 88 -0.19 12.34 -0.64
N GLN A 89 -0.02 11.08 -1.05
CA GLN A 89 -1.10 10.22 -1.56
C GLN A 89 -1.06 8.86 -0.87
N TYR A 90 -2.15 8.48 -0.19
CA TYR A 90 -2.26 7.19 0.51
C TYR A 90 -3.64 6.58 0.41
N TYR A 91 -3.67 5.25 0.40
CA TYR A 91 -4.89 4.48 0.54
C TYR A 91 -5.46 4.55 1.96
N HIS A 92 -4.61 4.38 2.97
CA HIS A 92 -5.00 4.39 4.38
C HIS A 92 -4.09 5.30 5.20
N LEU A 93 -4.71 6.19 5.96
CA LEU A 93 -4.11 6.99 7.01
C LEU A 93 -4.98 6.83 8.27
N ALA A 94 -4.45 6.13 9.27
CA ALA A 94 -5.18 5.80 10.49
C ALA A 94 -5.23 6.95 11.50
N ASP A 95 -6.27 6.99 12.32
CA ASP A 95 -6.32 7.83 13.53
C ASP A 95 -5.63 7.12 14.69
N ASP A 96 -4.33 6.86 14.52
CA ASP A 96 -3.43 6.27 15.51
C ASP A 96 -2.18 7.15 15.72
N ALA A 97 -1.20 6.65 16.47
CA ALA A 97 -0.03 7.46 16.78
C ALA A 97 0.77 7.82 15.53
N SER A 98 0.98 6.91 14.58
CA SER A 98 1.71 7.19 13.34
C SER A 98 0.97 8.18 12.44
N GLY A 99 -0.34 7.98 12.24
CA GLY A 99 -1.16 8.89 11.44
C GLY A 99 -1.19 10.29 12.03
N ARG A 100 -1.41 10.43 13.33
CA ARG A 100 -1.42 11.73 14.01
C ARG A 100 -0.08 12.44 13.95
N TRP A 101 1.03 11.71 14.09
CA TRP A 101 2.37 12.29 13.94
C TRP A 101 2.64 12.80 12.53
N LEU A 102 2.24 12.04 11.51
CA LEU A 102 2.38 12.49 10.12
C LEU A 102 1.54 13.75 9.88
N LEU A 103 0.25 13.75 10.28
CA LEU A 103 -0.64 14.90 10.12
C LEU A 103 -0.12 16.13 10.87
N ARG A 104 0.43 15.95 12.07
CA ARG A 104 1.08 17.03 12.82
C ARG A 104 2.30 17.59 12.07
N ALA A 105 3.14 16.71 11.51
CA ALA A 105 4.31 17.16 10.75
C ALA A 105 3.89 17.95 9.48
N LEU A 106 2.82 17.52 8.78
CA LEU A 106 2.24 18.23 7.64
C LEU A 106 1.70 19.62 8.05
N ARG A 107 0.98 19.70 9.20
CA ARG A 107 0.54 20.97 9.76
C ARG A 107 1.70 21.91 10.09
N ASP A 108 2.78 21.37 10.69
CA ASP A 108 3.98 22.14 11.03
C ASP A 108 4.66 22.67 9.76
N ALA A 109 4.73 21.87 8.70
CA ALA A 109 5.25 22.31 7.40
C ALA A 109 4.38 23.42 6.79
N ALA A 110 3.05 23.27 6.81
CA ALA A 110 2.13 24.31 6.35
C ALA A 110 2.27 25.61 7.15
N GLY A 111 2.53 25.53 8.46
CA GLY A 111 2.84 26.66 9.33
C GLY A 111 4.12 27.40 8.96
N ARG A 112 5.09 26.73 8.31
CA ARG A 112 6.30 27.34 7.75
C ARG A 112 6.08 27.95 6.35
N GLY A 113 4.88 27.80 5.77
CA GLY A 113 4.54 28.31 4.43
C GLY A 113 4.62 27.25 3.33
N VAL A 114 4.88 25.99 3.65
CA VAL A 114 4.92 24.89 2.68
C VAL A 114 3.51 24.58 2.17
N ARG A 115 3.34 24.46 0.86
CA ARG A 115 2.09 24.01 0.26
C ARG A 115 1.92 22.50 0.49
N VAL A 116 0.85 22.10 1.13
CA VAL A 116 0.54 20.69 1.42
C VAL A 116 -0.70 20.26 0.64
N ARG A 117 -0.55 19.23 -0.22
CA ARG A 117 -1.64 18.54 -0.90
C ARG A 117 -1.70 17.11 -0.35
N LEU A 118 -2.80 16.77 0.33
CA LEU A 118 -3.04 15.44 0.88
C LEU A 118 -4.21 14.78 0.14
N LEU A 119 -3.95 13.69 -0.57
CA LEU A 119 -4.95 12.87 -1.25
C LEU A 119 -5.08 11.53 -0.55
N LEU A 120 -6.27 11.20 -0.10
CA LEU A 120 -6.58 9.93 0.57
C LEU A 120 -7.70 9.19 -0.16
N ASP A 121 -7.64 7.86 -0.16
CA ASP A 121 -8.81 7.06 -0.48
C ASP A 121 -9.84 7.17 0.65
N ASP A 122 -11.13 7.20 0.31
CA ASP A 122 -12.18 7.42 1.31
C ASP A 122 -12.62 6.16 2.07
N LEU A 123 -12.02 4.98 1.80
CA LEU A 123 -12.49 3.74 2.42
C LEU A 123 -12.39 3.80 3.97
N TYR A 124 -11.26 4.26 4.47
CA TYR A 124 -10.95 4.29 5.91
C TYR A 124 -11.12 5.67 6.57
N THR A 125 -11.67 6.65 5.85
CA THR A 125 -12.04 7.96 6.43
C THR A 125 -13.47 7.90 6.99
N GLY A 126 -13.96 9.01 7.53
CA GLY A 126 -15.29 9.11 8.12
C GLY A 126 -15.27 9.23 9.66
N GLY A 127 -16.35 9.76 10.21
CA GLY A 127 -16.49 9.93 11.67
C GLY A 127 -15.36 10.75 12.29
N ARG A 128 -14.62 10.17 13.23
CA ARG A 128 -13.51 10.86 13.90
C ARG A 128 -12.35 11.23 12.95
N SER A 129 -12.06 10.38 11.97
CA SER A 129 -11.04 10.68 10.96
C SER A 129 -11.40 11.91 10.12
N ASP A 130 -12.69 12.11 9.78
CA ASP A 130 -13.15 13.33 9.11
C ASP A 130 -12.89 14.58 9.94
N GLU A 131 -13.19 14.56 11.25
CA GLU A 131 -12.93 15.72 12.13
C GLU A 131 -11.43 16.04 12.22
N LEU A 132 -10.58 15.01 12.29
CA LEU A 132 -9.13 15.17 12.31
C LEU A 132 -8.61 15.79 11.00
N LEU A 133 -9.07 15.28 9.86
CA LEU A 133 -8.68 15.77 8.53
C LEU A 133 -9.24 17.18 8.26
N LEU A 134 -10.48 17.48 8.68
CA LEU A 134 -11.07 18.83 8.60
C LEU A 134 -10.33 19.82 9.52
N GLY A 135 -9.82 19.33 10.66
CA GLY A 135 -8.95 20.11 11.53
C GLY A 135 -7.64 20.49 10.85
N LEU A 136 -7.00 19.56 10.16
CA LEU A 136 -5.81 19.80 9.35
C LEU A 136 -6.13 20.75 8.19
N ALA A 137 -7.20 20.52 7.42
CA ALA A 137 -7.60 21.35 6.28
C ALA A 137 -7.97 22.80 6.69
N ALA A 138 -8.30 23.04 7.96
CA ALA A 138 -8.54 24.39 8.48
C ALA A 138 -7.25 25.23 8.66
N HIS A 139 -6.07 24.65 8.48
CA HIS A 139 -4.80 25.38 8.49
C HIS A 139 -4.50 25.98 7.11
N PRO A 140 -3.92 27.20 7.03
CA PRO A 140 -3.45 27.77 5.77
C PRO A 140 -2.45 26.84 5.08
N ASN A 141 -2.40 26.90 3.76
CA ASN A 141 -1.51 26.13 2.90
C ASN A 141 -1.76 24.60 2.88
N VAL A 142 -2.85 24.10 3.49
CA VAL A 142 -3.24 22.69 3.43
C VAL A 142 -4.48 22.51 2.57
N GLN A 143 -4.42 21.57 1.64
CA GLN A 143 -5.55 21.08 0.87
C GLN A 143 -5.66 19.57 1.09
N VAL A 144 -6.85 19.10 1.48
CA VAL A 144 -7.15 17.68 1.64
C VAL A 144 -8.22 17.30 0.64
N ARG A 145 -7.98 16.23 -0.13
CA ARG A 145 -8.94 15.65 -1.07
C ARG A 145 -9.14 14.17 -0.81
N LEU A 146 -10.34 13.71 -1.15
CA LEU A 146 -10.71 12.30 -1.04
C LEU A 146 -10.96 11.72 -2.43
N PHE A 147 -10.37 10.55 -2.68
CA PHE A 147 -10.64 9.75 -3.87
C PHE A 147 -11.88 8.90 -3.64
N ASN A 148 -12.81 8.95 -4.60
CA ASN A 148 -14.01 8.13 -4.67
C ASN A 148 -14.82 8.08 -3.37
N PRO A 149 -15.27 9.25 -2.84
CA PRO A 149 -15.88 9.34 -1.52
C PRO A 149 -17.25 8.67 -1.46
N PHE A 150 -17.57 8.14 -0.27
CA PHE A 150 -18.91 7.70 0.05
C PHE A 150 -19.84 8.91 0.17
N THR A 151 -21.02 8.80 -0.44
CA THR A 151 -22.01 9.88 -0.46
C THR A 151 -22.88 9.92 0.79
N ALA A 152 -23.00 8.80 1.52
CA ALA A 152 -23.90 8.65 2.65
C ALA A 152 -23.22 8.02 3.87
N ALA A 153 -23.82 8.24 5.04
CA ALA A 153 -23.51 7.55 6.29
C ALA A 153 -22.05 7.66 6.76
N ARG A 154 -21.35 8.76 6.46
CA ARG A 154 -19.93 8.97 6.83
C ARG A 154 -19.65 8.82 8.33
N ALA A 155 -20.61 9.12 9.20
CA ALA A 155 -20.48 8.93 10.64
C ALA A 155 -20.61 7.47 11.11
N HIS A 156 -20.98 6.55 10.20
CA HIS A 156 -21.15 5.13 10.50
C HIS A 156 -19.88 4.35 10.15
N GLY A 157 -19.70 3.20 10.79
CA GLY A 157 -18.62 2.28 10.40
C GLY A 157 -18.76 1.77 8.97
N LEU A 158 -17.71 1.14 8.45
CA LEU A 158 -17.59 0.73 7.05
C LEU A 158 -18.82 -0.06 6.56
N LEU A 159 -19.29 -1.05 7.33
CA LEU A 159 -20.48 -1.82 6.99
C LEU A 159 -21.73 -0.93 6.83
N GLY A 160 -21.93 0.04 7.73
CA GLY A 160 -23.06 0.99 7.65
C GLY A 160 -22.99 1.87 6.39
N ARG A 161 -21.79 2.27 5.98
CA ARG A 161 -21.56 3.06 4.76
C ARG A 161 -21.90 2.27 3.50
N PHE A 162 -21.49 1.00 3.41
CA PHE A 162 -21.86 0.11 2.29
C PHE A 162 -23.37 -0.17 2.25
N LEU A 163 -24.00 -0.41 3.40
CA LEU A 163 -25.45 -0.65 3.47
C LEU A 163 -26.29 0.59 3.13
N ALA A 164 -25.76 1.78 3.35
CA ALA A 164 -26.43 3.03 3.03
C ALA A 164 -26.40 3.38 1.53
N ALA A 165 -25.47 2.79 0.76
CA ALA A 165 -25.30 3.08 -0.66
C ALA A 165 -25.22 1.81 -1.54
N PRO A 166 -26.18 0.86 -1.46
CA PRO A 166 -26.11 -0.40 -2.19
C PRO A 166 -26.18 -0.20 -3.72
N HIS A 167 -26.80 0.88 -4.19
CA HIS A 167 -26.89 1.22 -5.61
C HIS A 167 -25.55 1.73 -6.18
N GLU A 168 -24.63 2.16 -5.33
CA GLU A 168 -23.28 2.62 -5.71
C GLU A 168 -22.22 1.51 -5.54
N TRP A 169 -22.62 0.27 -5.27
CA TRP A 169 -21.70 -0.84 -4.96
C TRP A 169 -20.52 -0.95 -5.94
N ARG A 170 -20.80 -0.87 -7.24
CA ARG A 170 -19.73 -0.91 -8.26
C ARG A 170 -18.73 0.21 -8.05
N ARG A 171 -19.18 1.45 -7.93
CA ARG A 171 -18.32 2.62 -7.72
C ARG A 171 -17.53 2.51 -6.42
N ILE A 172 -18.20 2.29 -5.28
CA ILE A 172 -17.56 2.31 -3.97
C ILE A 172 -16.65 1.09 -3.70
N ASN A 173 -16.70 0.05 -4.54
CA ASN A 173 -15.78 -1.10 -4.46
C ASN A 173 -14.43 -0.81 -5.14
N HIS A 174 -14.32 0.24 -5.92
CA HIS A 174 -13.08 0.65 -6.56
C HIS A 174 -12.30 1.64 -5.69
N ARG A 175 -11.01 1.36 -5.45
CA ARG A 175 -10.20 2.11 -4.48
C ARG A 175 -8.87 2.56 -5.07
N MET A 176 -8.36 3.66 -4.58
CA MET A 176 -7.02 4.15 -4.90
C MET A 176 -6.01 3.52 -3.94
N HIS A 177 -5.26 2.53 -4.43
CA HIS A 177 -4.28 1.82 -3.59
C HIS A 177 -2.85 2.37 -3.74
N ASN A 178 -2.65 3.54 -4.34
CA ASN A 178 -1.37 4.22 -4.49
C ASN A 178 -0.80 4.70 -3.16
N LYS A 179 0.54 4.70 -3.02
CA LYS A 179 1.26 5.22 -1.86
C LYS A 179 2.46 6.03 -2.34
N LEU A 180 2.42 7.33 -2.09
CA LEU A 180 3.43 8.28 -2.57
C LEU A 180 3.54 9.46 -1.61
N LEU A 181 4.76 9.88 -1.33
CA LEU A 181 5.09 11.15 -0.71
C LEU A 181 6.18 11.82 -1.54
N VAL A 182 5.97 13.05 -1.97
CA VAL A 182 6.97 13.87 -2.66
C VAL A 182 7.20 15.14 -1.87
N ALA A 183 8.46 15.49 -1.62
CA ALA A 183 8.88 16.70 -0.92
C ALA A 183 9.70 17.60 -1.85
N ASP A 184 9.29 18.86 -1.98
CA ASP A 184 9.91 19.91 -2.79
C ASP A 184 10.17 19.53 -4.27
N GLY A 185 9.42 18.56 -4.81
CA GLY A 185 9.67 17.98 -6.13
C GLY A 185 11.03 17.26 -6.25
N ALA A 186 11.75 17.11 -5.15
CA ALA A 186 13.14 16.72 -5.11
C ALA A 186 13.38 15.29 -4.63
N MET A 187 12.57 14.83 -3.69
CA MET A 187 12.72 13.54 -3.03
C MET A 187 11.36 12.86 -2.87
N ALA A 188 11.31 11.55 -3.05
CA ALA A 188 10.07 10.79 -2.93
C ALA A 188 10.23 9.53 -2.06
N VAL A 189 9.10 9.05 -1.54
CA VAL A 189 8.94 7.73 -0.96
C VAL A 189 7.80 7.02 -1.68
N ILE A 190 8.09 5.83 -2.21
CA ILE A 190 7.13 4.91 -2.86
C ILE A 190 7.22 3.53 -2.22
N GLY A 191 6.18 2.69 -2.34
CA GLY A 191 6.20 1.31 -1.84
C GLY A 191 4.83 0.80 -1.44
N GLY A 192 4.81 -0.17 -0.52
CA GLY A 192 3.59 -0.85 -0.08
C GLY A 192 2.96 -0.27 1.19
N ARG A 193 3.69 0.47 2.03
CA ARG A 193 3.22 0.90 3.35
C ARG A 193 2.17 1.99 3.30
N ASN A 194 1.08 1.78 4.03
CA ASN A 194 0.16 2.84 4.42
C ASN A 194 0.66 3.59 5.67
N ILE A 195 -0.14 4.54 6.17
CA ILE A 195 0.19 5.33 7.36
C ILE A 195 -0.67 4.83 8.52
N ALA A 196 -0.16 3.81 9.21
CA ALA A 196 -0.75 3.28 10.44
C ALA A 196 0.32 2.56 11.28
N ASP A 197 0.09 2.41 12.58
CA ASP A 197 1.06 1.88 13.54
C ASP A 197 1.58 0.48 13.17
N GLU A 198 0.75 -0.38 12.56
CA GLU A 198 1.14 -1.72 12.09
C GLU A 198 2.19 -1.71 10.98
N TYR A 199 2.25 -0.67 10.13
CA TYR A 199 3.25 -0.56 9.07
C TYR A 199 4.61 -0.06 9.56
N PHE A 200 4.65 0.50 10.77
CA PHE A 200 5.86 1.09 11.35
C PHE A 200 6.33 0.37 12.61
N LEU A 201 5.89 -0.88 12.80
CA LEU A 201 6.28 -1.75 13.91
C LEU A 201 5.91 -1.16 15.29
N ARG A 202 4.79 -0.47 15.38
CA ARG A 202 4.35 0.23 16.60
C ARG A 202 3.19 -0.47 17.33
N ARG A 203 2.77 -1.64 16.85
CA ARG A 203 1.82 -2.51 17.54
C ARG A 203 2.55 -3.61 18.32
N ASP A 204 1.95 -4.09 19.38
CA ASP A 204 2.45 -5.24 20.15
C ASP A 204 2.33 -6.56 19.37
N SER A 205 1.37 -6.63 18.44
CA SER A 205 1.15 -7.76 17.53
C SER A 205 0.69 -7.29 16.17
N ASP A 206 0.74 -8.17 15.17
CA ASP A 206 0.14 -7.96 13.85
C ASP A 206 0.75 -6.80 13.04
N ASN A 207 2.06 -6.59 13.17
CA ASN A 207 2.77 -5.65 12.30
C ASN A 207 3.00 -6.21 10.91
N PHE A 208 3.12 -5.31 9.92
CA PHE A 208 3.40 -5.65 8.54
C PHE A 208 4.90 -5.62 8.22
N ILE A 209 5.34 -6.65 7.49
CA ILE A 209 6.66 -6.72 6.84
C ILE A 209 6.49 -6.16 5.43
N ASP A 210 7.15 -5.06 5.15
CA ASP A 210 7.04 -4.36 3.87
C ASP A 210 8.35 -3.64 3.53
N VAL A 211 8.54 -3.23 2.28
CA VAL A 211 9.71 -2.49 1.82
C VAL A 211 9.25 -1.27 1.04
N ASP A 212 9.68 -0.10 1.47
CA ASP A 212 9.57 1.12 0.69
C ASP A 212 10.90 1.48 0.05
N ALA A 213 10.86 2.30 -0.98
CA ALA A 213 12.01 2.92 -1.60
C ALA A 213 11.95 4.45 -1.45
N PHE A 214 13.01 5.03 -0.89
CA PHE A 214 13.33 6.44 -1.05
C PHE A 214 13.94 6.65 -2.42
N ALA A 215 13.58 7.74 -3.12
CA ALA A 215 14.02 8.00 -4.48
C ALA A 215 14.33 9.48 -4.75
N VAL A 216 15.33 9.73 -5.61
CA VAL A 216 15.70 11.06 -6.13
C VAL A 216 16.07 10.98 -7.60
N GLY A 217 16.09 12.11 -8.30
CA GLY A 217 16.57 12.21 -9.69
C GLY A 217 15.48 11.98 -10.74
N ALA A 218 15.81 11.26 -11.81
CA ALA A 218 14.98 11.18 -13.02
C ALA A 218 13.54 10.70 -12.83
N ILE A 219 13.26 9.95 -11.77
CA ILE A 219 11.93 9.43 -11.46
C ILE A 219 10.95 10.50 -10.94
N LEU A 220 11.44 11.62 -10.42
CA LEU A 220 10.61 12.60 -9.70
C LEU A 220 9.59 13.30 -10.60
N PRO A 221 9.94 13.88 -11.77
CA PRO A 221 8.96 14.51 -12.65
C PRO A 221 7.82 13.55 -13.08
N PRO A 222 8.08 12.30 -13.51
CA PRO A 222 7.01 11.32 -13.73
C PRO A 222 6.13 11.06 -12.51
N LEU A 223 6.69 10.90 -11.30
CA LEU A 223 5.91 10.72 -10.07
C LEU A 223 4.99 11.91 -9.76
N GLN A 224 5.49 13.12 -9.96
CA GLN A 224 4.72 14.35 -9.81
C GLN A 224 3.56 14.42 -10.83
N GLY A 225 3.83 14.08 -12.08
CA GLY A 225 2.79 14.01 -13.12
C GLY A 225 1.72 12.95 -12.82
N LEU A 226 2.10 11.80 -12.24
CA LEU A 226 1.16 10.80 -11.75
C LEU A 226 0.31 11.34 -10.60
N PHE A 227 0.92 11.99 -9.61
CA PHE A 227 0.17 12.62 -8.52
C PHE A 227 -0.82 13.66 -9.05
N ASP A 228 -0.41 14.56 -9.93
CA ASP A 228 -1.25 15.63 -10.50
C ASP A 228 -2.43 15.07 -11.29
N ARG A 229 -2.22 13.97 -12.04
CA ARG A 229 -3.29 13.27 -12.74
C ARG A 229 -4.37 12.78 -11.78
N TYR A 230 -3.99 12.20 -10.63
CA TYR A 230 -4.95 11.79 -9.60
C TYR A 230 -5.59 13.00 -8.91
N TRP A 231 -4.78 13.97 -8.50
CA TRP A 231 -5.22 15.15 -7.78
C TRP A 231 -6.30 15.94 -8.52
N ASN A 232 -6.18 16.02 -9.85
CA ASN A 232 -7.10 16.78 -10.71
C ASN A 232 -8.19 15.91 -11.36
N SER A 233 -8.27 14.61 -11.05
CA SER A 233 -9.22 13.69 -11.69
C SER A 233 -10.65 13.82 -11.16
N ASP A 234 -11.60 13.32 -11.95
CA ASP A 234 -13.04 13.37 -11.64
C ASP A 234 -13.46 12.62 -10.38
N PRO A 235 -12.90 11.45 -10.02
CA PRO A 235 -13.25 10.78 -8.77
C PRO A 235 -12.70 11.45 -7.50
N VAL A 236 -11.95 12.56 -7.60
CA VAL A 236 -11.35 13.26 -6.46
C VAL A 236 -12.17 14.49 -6.06
N PHE A 237 -12.44 14.64 -4.77
CA PHE A 237 -13.27 15.72 -4.21
C PHE A 237 -12.56 16.40 -3.04
N PRO A 238 -12.65 17.75 -2.91
CA PRO A 238 -12.25 18.43 -1.69
C PRO A 238 -12.94 17.83 -0.46
N LEU A 239 -12.22 17.63 0.62
CA LEU A 239 -12.76 17.06 1.86
C LEU A 239 -13.98 17.83 2.36
N GLU A 240 -13.93 19.17 2.32
CA GLU A 240 -15.00 20.04 2.78
C GLU A 240 -16.28 19.95 1.93
N ALA A 241 -16.18 19.43 0.71
CA ALA A 241 -17.34 19.21 -0.15
C ALA A 241 -18.12 17.94 0.21
N VAL A 242 -17.46 16.97 0.86
CA VAL A 242 -18.03 15.65 1.17
C VAL A 242 -18.18 15.37 2.67
N ALA A 243 -17.32 15.95 3.50
CA ALA A 243 -17.37 15.82 4.95
C ALA A 243 -17.88 17.12 5.58
N THR A 244 -18.82 16.99 6.52
CA THR A 244 -19.41 18.13 7.23
C THR A 244 -19.07 18.05 8.72
N SER A 245 -18.84 19.20 9.34
CA SER A 245 -18.63 19.33 10.78
C SER A 245 -19.47 20.47 11.32
N SER A 246 -20.04 20.29 12.50
CA SER A 246 -20.75 21.36 13.23
C SER A 246 -19.79 22.38 13.88
N LEU A 247 -18.48 22.11 13.86
CA LEU A 247 -17.46 22.95 14.47
C LEU A 247 -17.02 24.07 13.51
N THR A 248 -16.75 25.24 14.08
CA THR A 248 -16.11 26.32 13.33
C THR A 248 -14.65 25.98 12.98
N PRO A 249 -14.04 26.59 11.94
CA PRO A 249 -12.63 26.34 11.59
C PRO A 249 -11.66 26.51 12.76
N VAL A 250 -11.90 27.52 13.62
CA VAL A 250 -11.09 27.75 14.82
C VAL A 250 -11.18 26.58 15.79
N ARG A 251 -12.40 26.07 16.03
CA ARG A 251 -12.62 24.91 16.90
C ARG A 251 -12.04 23.62 16.32
N ARG A 252 -12.13 23.42 14.99
CA ARG A 252 -11.51 22.26 14.32
C ARG A 252 -9.99 22.27 14.48
N ARG A 253 -9.34 23.43 14.28
CA ARG A 253 -7.90 23.56 14.54
C ARG A 253 -7.56 23.24 16.00
N ALA A 254 -8.31 23.79 16.96
CA ALA A 254 -8.07 23.51 18.38
C ALA A 254 -8.21 22.01 18.72
N LEU A 255 -9.20 21.34 18.13
CA LEU A 255 -9.40 19.90 18.29
C LEU A 255 -8.25 19.09 17.67
N PHE A 256 -7.79 19.49 16.48
CA PHE A 256 -6.63 18.88 15.82
C PHE A 256 -5.36 19.00 16.68
N GLU A 257 -5.09 20.21 17.25
CA GLU A 257 -3.94 20.43 18.12
C GLU A 257 -3.98 19.58 19.38
N ASP A 258 -5.17 19.43 19.98
CA ASP A 258 -5.39 18.57 21.14
C ASP A 258 -5.13 17.09 20.79
N TRP A 259 -5.77 16.55 19.76
CA TRP A 259 -5.66 15.14 19.40
C TRP A 259 -4.28 14.72 18.91
N THR A 260 -3.56 15.61 18.23
CA THR A 260 -2.21 15.36 17.75
C THR A 260 -1.12 15.80 18.71
N GLY A 261 -1.49 16.40 19.86
CA GLY A 261 -0.58 16.86 20.91
C GLY A 261 0.18 15.72 21.59
N LEU A 262 1.31 16.04 22.21
CA LEU A 262 2.19 15.09 22.90
C LEU A 262 1.50 14.36 24.06
N GLU A 263 0.48 14.97 24.65
CA GLU A 263 -0.32 14.35 25.74
C GLU A 263 -1.19 13.18 25.25
N HIS A 264 -1.58 13.20 23.96
CA HIS A 264 -2.45 12.20 23.36
C HIS A 264 -1.76 11.33 22.29
N THR A 265 -0.53 11.67 21.90
CA THR A 265 0.19 10.98 20.82
C THR A 265 1.66 10.85 21.16
N ALA A 266 2.08 9.62 21.51
CA ALA A 266 3.47 9.34 21.83
C ALA A 266 4.39 9.55 20.59
N PRO A 267 5.57 10.16 20.76
CA PRO A 267 6.52 10.30 19.66
C PRO A 267 6.98 8.93 19.13
N PRO A 268 7.33 8.85 17.84
CA PRO A 268 7.96 7.64 17.33
C PRO A 268 9.32 7.43 18.01
N PRO A 269 9.69 6.19 18.32
CA PRO A 269 11.05 5.90 18.78
C PRO A 269 12.05 6.27 17.69
N PRO A 270 13.27 6.72 18.06
CA PRO A 270 14.30 6.97 17.06
C PRO A 270 14.65 5.66 16.33
N PRO A 271 14.98 5.72 15.03
CA PRO A 271 15.43 4.55 14.31
C PRO A 271 16.75 4.02 14.89
N PRO A 272 17.06 2.73 14.73
CA PRO A 272 18.36 2.16 15.06
C PRO A 272 19.52 2.85 14.31
N HIS A 273 20.76 2.60 14.73
CA HIS A 273 21.94 3.18 14.05
C HIS A 273 22.11 2.72 12.60
N SER A 274 21.72 1.50 12.30
CA SER A 274 21.69 0.96 10.94
C SER A 274 20.54 -0.03 10.79
N ASP A 275 20.09 -0.20 9.55
CA ASP A 275 19.16 -1.26 9.17
C ASP A 275 19.93 -2.57 8.83
N VAL A 276 19.20 -3.58 8.37
CA VAL A 276 19.74 -4.90 7.99
C VAL A 276 20.62 -4.86 6.74
N LEU A 277 20.46 -3.85 5.89
CA LEU A 277 21.32 -3.61 4.72
C LEU A 277 22.57 -2.77 5.08
N GLY A 278 22.67 -2.33 6.35
CA GLY A 278 23.77 -1.50 6.83
C GLY A 278 23.57 -0.01 6.62
N HIS A 279 22.44 0.43 6.10
CA HIS A 279 22.16 1.85 5.90
C HIS A 279 21.88 2.57 7.22
N ALA A 280 22.45 3.74 7.39
CA ALA A 280 22.13 4.66 8.48
C ALA A 280 20.79 5.40 8.21
N PRO A 281 20.16 6.01 9.23
CA PRO A 281 18.98 6.87 9.03
C PRO A 281 19.26 7.98 8.01
N LEU A 282 18.28 8.25 7.11
CA LEU A 282 18.40 9.25 6.04
C LEU A 282 18.74 10.65 6.57
N ALA A 283 18.32 10.99 7.79
CA ALA A 283 18.65 12.25 8.45
C ALA A 283 20.14 12.55 8.42
N GLN A 284 21.01 11.55 8.60
CA GLN A 284 22.47 11.75 8.61
C GLN A 284 22.99 12.19 7.24
N ASP A 285 22.46 11.65 6.16
CA ASP A 285 22.85 12.04 4.81
C ASP A 285 22.36 13.44 4.47
N LEU A 286 21.11 13.77 4.83
CA LEU A 286 20.54 15.10 4.66
C LEU A 286 21.37 16.14 5.42
N ASP A 287 21.83 15.84 6.64
CA ASP A 287 22.67 16.73 7.45
C ASP A 287 24.09 16.89 6.85
N ARG A 288 24.62 15.86 6.17
CA ARG A 288 25.87 15.94 5.42
C ARG A 288 25.74 16.66 4.08
N GLY A 289 24.50 16.89 3.61
CA GLY A 289 24.20 17.49 2.30
C GLY A 289 24.51 16.57 1.10
N ARG A 290 24.65 15.28 1.31
CA ARG A 290 24.94 14.26 0.27
C ARG A 290 24.28 12.93 0.61
N LEU A 291 23.59 12.35 -0.39
CA LEU A 291 22.88 11.08 -0.27
C LEU A 291 23.78 9.91 -0.67
N ASP A 292 23.77 8.86 0.13
CA ASP A 292 24.35 7.56 -0.22
C ASP A 292 23.27 6.64 -0.79
N LEU A 293 23.29 6.44 -2.12
CA LEU A 293 22.21 5.81 -2.88
C LEU A 293 22.76 4.81 -3.89
N VAL A 294 21.93 3.80 -4.17
CA VAL A 294 22.10 2.92 -5.31
C VAL A 294 21.49 3.57 -6.54
N TRP A 295 22.25 3.69 -7.63
CA TRP A 295 21.84 4.35 -8.86
C TRP A 295 21.44 3.37 -9.96
N GLY A 296 20.41 3.72 -10.73
CA GLY A 296 19.93 2.92 -11.84
C GLY A 296 18.97 3.71 -12.72
N SER A 297 18.55 3.11 -13.83
CA SER A 297 17.43 3.62 -14.62
C SER A 297 16.12 3.10 -14.03
N ALA A 298 15.08 3.92 -14.07
CA ALA A 298 13.77 3.53 -13.55
C ALA A 298 12.64 4.03 -14.44
N TYR A 299 11.60 3.24 -14.53
CA TYR A 299 10.34 3.58 -15.14
C TYR A 299 9.23 3.43 -14.12
N VAL A 300 8.43 4.50 -13.93
CA VAL A 300 7.30 4.52 -13.00
C VAL A 300 5.98 4.60 -13.77
N PHE A 301 4.99 3.90 -13.27
CA PHE A 301 3.66 3.85 -13.83
C PHE A 301 2.59 3.77 -12.73
N ALA A 302 1.41 4.25 -13.04
CA ALA A 302 0.23 4.08 -12.20
C ALA A 302 -0.97 3.85 -13.10
N ASP A 303 -1.96 3.13 -12.61
CA ASP A 303 -3.23 2.99 -13.27
C ASP A 303 -3.91 4.35 -13.50
N HIS A 304 -4.74 4.44 -14.50
CA HIS A 304 -5.55 5.63 -14.71
C HIS A 304 -6.56 5.79 -13.54
N PRO A 305 -6.83 7.01 -13.06
CA PRO A 305 -7.80 7.20 -11.97
C PRO A 305 -9.20 6.65 -12.27
N ASP A 306 -9.57 6.62 -13.56
CA ASP A 306 -10.87 6.11 -14.02
C ASP A 306 -10.90 4.59 -14.28
N LYS A 307 -9.75 3.87 -14.17
CA LYS A 307 -9.70 2.41 -14.31
C LYS A 307 -10.85 1.71 -13.58
N PRO A 308 -11.18 2.11 -12.35
CA PRO A 308 -12.27 1.48 -11.61
C PRO A 308 -13.68 1.70 -12.19
N PHE A 309 -13.85 2.66 -13.09
CA PHE A 309 -15.18 3.06 -13.61
C PHE A 309 -15.41 2.54 -15.03
N ASP A 310 -14.37 2.25 -15.77
CA ASP A 310 -14.41 1.85 -17.17
C ASP A 310 -14.33 0.33 -17.36
N GLY A 311 -15.26 -0.41 -16.77
CA GLY A 311 -15.34 -1.87 -16.92
C GLY A 311 -15.50 -2.37 -18.38
N GLU A 312 -15.65 -1.46 -19.35
CA GLU A 312 -15.73 -1.73 -20.79
C GLU A 312 -14.69 -0.97 -21.62
N ALA A 313 -13.89 -0.08 -21.04
CA ALA A 313 -12.83 0.62 -21.75
C ALA A 313 -11.68 -0.35 -22.05
N GLY A 314 -11.90 -1.15 -23.09
CA GLY A 314 -10.97 -2.17 -23.54
C GLY A 314 -9.68 -1.61 -24.11
N GLY A 315 -8.66 -2.44 -24.17
CA GLY A 315 -7.46 -2.28 -24.96
C GLY A 315 -6.47 -1.26 -24.41
N GLU A 316 -6.66 0.00 -24.67
CA GLU A 316 -5.65 1.05 -24.41
C GLU A 316 -5.40 1.30 -22.91
N LEU A 317 -6.46 1.28 -22.05
CA LEU A 317 -6.31 1.39 -20.59
C LEU A 317 -5.70 0.13 -19.96
N LEU A 318 -5.92 -1.04 -20.55
CA LEU A 318 -5.28 -2.29 -20.12
C LEU A 318 -3.78 -2.28 -20.41
N GLU A 319 -3.36 -1.82 -21.59
CA GLU A 319 -1.94 -1.76 -22.01
C GLU A 319 -1.13 -0.73 -21.18
N THR A 320 -1.78 0.28 -20.65
CA THR A 320 -1.15 1.28 -19.77
C THR A 320 -1.27 0.94 -18.28
N SER A 321 -2.00 -0.13 -17.93
CA SER A 321 -2.24 -0.51 -16.54
C SER A 321 -0.97 -0.97 -15.83
N VAL A 322 -0.99 -0.86 -14.49
CA VAL A 322 0.08 -1.39 -13.64
C VAL A 322 0.24 -2.90 -13.87
N THR A 323 -0.88 -3.62 -13.97
CA THR A 323 -0.89 -5.07 -14.23
C THR A 323 -0.15 -5.42 -15.52
N TYR A 324 -0.45 -4.71 -16.62
CA TYR A 324 0.22 -4.94 -17.90
C TYR A 324 1.73 -4.68 -17.79
N ASN A 325 2.12 -3.52 -17.25
CA ASN A 325 3.54 -3.16 -17.11
C ASN A 325 4.32 -4.13 -16.21
N VAL A 326 3.71 -4.59 -15.11
CA VAL A 326 4.32 -5.61 -14.24
C VAL A 326 4.46 -6.93 -14.99
N PHE A 327 3.42 -7.40 -15.69
CA PHE A 327 3.48 -8.66 -16.43
C PHE A 327 4.50 -8.61 -17.56
N GLU A 328 4.61 -7.50 -18.28
CA GLU A 328 5.65 -7.32 -19.29
C GLU A 328 7.06 -7.36 -18.68
N ALA A 329 7.27 -6.72 -17.53
CA ALA A 329 8.53 -6.80 -16.82
C ALA A 329 8.86 -8.25 -16.40
N LEU A 330 7.88 -8.97 -15.81
CA LEU A 330 8.07 -10.37 -15.41
C LEU A 330 8.37 -11.30 -16.61
N ARG A 331 7.73 -11.08 -17.78
CA ARG A 331 7.99 -11.84 -19.01
C ARG A 331 9.41 -11.69 -19.56
N MET A 332 10.12 -10.63 -19.17
CA MET A 332 11.51 -10.41 -19.57
C MET A 332 12.50 -11.32 -18.83
N ALA A 333 12.10 -11.96 -17.72
CA ALA A 333 12.94 -12.90 -16.99
C ALA A 333 13.39 -14.07 -17.89
N ARG A 334 14.69 -14.38 -17.85
CA ARG A 334 15.32 -15.43 -18.66
C ARG A 334 15.95 -16.54 -17.84
N HIS A 335 16.32 -16.26 -16.61
CA HIS A 335 17.02 -17.21 -15.74
C HIS A 335 16.31 -17.37 -14.39
N GLU A 336 15.96 -16.27 -13.73
CA GLU A 336 15.42 -16.29 -12.38
C GLU A 336 14.34 -15.22 -12.19
N LEU A 337 13.25 -15.61 -11.53
CA LEU A 337 12.23 -14.70 -10.99
C LEU A 337 12.05 -15.00 -9.50
N VAL A 338 12.33 -14.04 -8.65
CA VAL A 338 12.01 -14.09 -7.22
C VAL A 338 11.00 -13.01 -6.90
N ALA A 339 9.83 -13.36 -6.39
CA ALA A 339 8.77 -12.39 -6.12
C ALA A 339 8.11 -12.61 -4.76
N SER A 340 7.56 -11.53 -4.21
CA SER A 340 6.81 -11.50 -2.96
C SER A 340 5.50 -10.76 -3.16
N SER A 341 4.41 -11.39 -2.72
CA SER A 341 3.09 -10.77 -2.70
C SER A 341 2.30 -11.28 -1.49
N PRO A 342 1.73 -10.41 -0.66
CA PRO A 342 0.92 -10.83 0.49
C PRO A 342 -0.33 -11.59 0.05
N TYR A 343 -0.89 -11.23 -1.10
CA TYR A 343 -2.05 -11.84 -1.73
C TYR A 343 -1.60 -12.39 -3.08
N LEU A 344 -1.59 -13.72 -3.19
CA LEU A 344 -1.10 -14.45 -4.35
C LEU A 344 -2.24 -15.27 -4.97
N VAL A 345 -3.06 -14.63 -5.79
CA VAL A 345 -4.15 -15.26 -6.52
C VAL A 345 -3.93 -14.99 -8.00
N PRO A 346 -3.10 -15.83 -8.69
CA PRO A 346 -2.64 -15.54 -10.04
C PRO A 346 -3.76 -15.52 -11.08
N GLY A 347 -4.87 -16.21 -10.83
CA GLY A 347 -5.91 -16.40 -11.83
C GLY A 347 -5.42 -17.11 -13.10
N PRO A 348 -6.26 -17.27 -14.12
CA PRO A 348 -5.85 -17.95 -15.36
C PRO A 348 -4.69 -17.25 -16.08
N VAL A 349 -4.70 -15.92 -16.13
CA VAL A 349 -3.67 -15.11 -16.83
C VAL A 349 -2.32 -15.18 -16.11
N GLY A 350 -2.31 -15.07 -14.79
CA GLY A 350 -1.09 -15.20 -14.00
C GLY A 350 -0.53 -16.64 -14.06
N MET A 351 -1.39 -17.65 -14.01
CA MET A 351 -0.95 -19.05 -14.18
C MET A 351 -0.35 -19.31 -15.56
N GLN A 352 -0.91 -18.70 -16.62
CA GLN A 352 -0.31 -18.78 -17.96
C GLN A 352 1.08 -18.14 -18.01
N LEU A 353 1.24 -16.94 -17.41
CA LEU A 353 2.55 -16.28 -17.28
C LEU A 353 3.57 -17.19 -16.58
N LEU A 354 3.20 -17.78 -15.43
CA LEU A 354 4.07 -18.67 -14.67
C LEU A 354 4.45 -19.93 -15.46
N SER A 355 3.48 -20.52 -16.17
CA SER A 355 3.71 -21.67 -17.06
C SER A 355 4.66 -21.33 -18.21
N ASP A 356 4.49 -20.16 -18.85
CA ASP A 356 5.36 -19.69 -19.93
C ASP A 356 6.80 -19.48 -19.46
N LEU A 357 7.00 -18.88 -18.28
CA LEU A 357 8.33 -18.70 -17.67
C LEU A 357 8.99 -20.06 -17.39
N ARG A 358 8.28 -20.99 -16.76
CA ARG A 358 8.80 -22.33 -16.47
C ARG A 358 9.12 -23.12 -17.74
N SER A 359 8.30 -23.00 -18.79
CA SER A 359 8.54 -23.65 -20.08
C SER A 359 9.82 -23.14 -20.78
N LYS A 360 10.21 -21.89 -20.50
CA LYS A 360 11.47 -21.30 -20.96
C LYS A 360 12.67 -21.64 -20.07
N GLY A 361 12.47 -22.40 -18.99
CA GLY A 361 13.53 -22.79 -18.06
C GLY A 361 13.87 -21.71 -17.01
N VAL A 362 12.99 -20.72 -16.83
CA VAL A 362 13.18 -19.69 -15.77
C VAL A 362 12.90 -20.31 -14.41
N ASP A 363 13.81 -20.16 -13.46
CA ASP A 363 13.58 -20.55 -12.08
C ASP A 363 12.69 -19.53 -11.38
N VAL A 364 11.54 -19.99 -10.87
CA VAL A 364 10.53 -19.12 -10.25
C VAL A 364 10.39 -19.44 -8.76
N SER A 365 10.54 -18.42 -7.92
CA SER A 365 10.37 -18.51 -6.47
C SER A 365 9.39 -17.44 -5.99
N LEU A 366 8.34 -17.86 -5.28
CA LEU A 366 7.27 -16.99 -4.80
C LEU A 366 7.15 -17.08 -3.28
N LEU A 367 7.03 -15.91 -2.63
CA LEU A 367 6.78 -15.78 -1.19
C LEU A 367 5.40 -15.13 -0.97
N THR A 368 4.57 -15.74 -0.13
CA THR A 368 3.26 -15.22 0.25
C THR A 368 2.98 -15.45 1.74
N ASN A 369 1.80 -15.06 2.23
CA ASN A 369 1.36 -15.33 3.59
C ASN A 369 0.83 -16.77 3.74
N SER A 370 1.13 -17.41 4.87
CA SER A 370 0.40 -18.61 5.31
C SER A 370 -1.01 -18.25 5.79
N LEU A 371 -1.87 -19.25 5.99
CA LEU A 371 -3.22 -19.06 6.57
C LEU A 371 -3.18 -18.33 7.93
N ALA A 372 -2.16 -18.56 8.73
CA ALA A 372 -2.01 -17.94 10.04
C ALA A 372 -1.45 -16.51 9.97
N SER A 373 -0.72 -16.16 8.90
CA SER A 373 -0.08 -14.85 8.76
C SER A 373 -0.87 -13.86 7.91
N THR A 374 -1.88 -14.31 7.16
CA THR A 374 -2.68 -13.38 6.35
C THR A 374 -3.61 -12.53 7.20
N ASP A 375 -3.81 -11.28 6.82
CA ASP A 375 -4.88 -10.40 7.31
C ASP A 375 -6.20 -10.60 6.56
N GLU A 376 -6.14 -11.24 5.35
CA GLU A 376 -7.31 -11.52 4.50
C GLU A 376 -7.48 -13.04 4.28
N PRO A 377 -8.10 -13.77 5.22
CA PRO A 377 -8.27 -15.22 5.12
C PRO A 377 -8.98 -15.68 3.85
N LEU A 378 -9.93 -14.90 3.31
CA LEU A 378 -10.63 -15.26 2.07
C LEU A 378 -9.69 -15.27 0.86
N VAL A 379 -8.75 -14.32 0.81
CA VAL A 379 -7.72 -14.28 -0.25
C VAL A 379 -6.82 -15.51 -0.15
N HIS A 380 -6.43 -15.91 1.06
CA HIS A 380 -5.65 -17.14 1.24
C HIS A 380 -6.42 -18.39 0.76
N LEU A 381 -7.73 -18.47 0.99
CA LEU A 381 -8.55 -19.57 0.48
C LEU A 381 -8.60 -19.62 -1.05
N ALA A 382 -8.63 -18.45 -1.72
CA ALA A 382 -8.52 -18.39 -3.17
C ALA A 382 -7.12 -18.83 -3.65
N TYR A 383 -6.06 -18.38 -2.97
CA TYR A 383 -4.69 -18.80 -3.26
C TYR A 383 -4.52 -20.32 -3.20
N THR A 384 -5.11 -21.00 -2.20
CA THR A 384 -4.97 -22.46 -2.06
C THR A 384 -5.48 -23.25 -3.27
N ARG A 385 -6.36 -22.68 -4.11
CA ARG A 385 -6.82 -23.31 -5.35
C ARG A 385 -5.73 -23.42 -6.42
N TYR A 386 -4.73 -22.54 -6.37
CA TYR A 386 -3.62 -22.48 -7.33
C TYR A 386 -2.34 -23.13 -6.82
N ARG A 387 -2.25 -23.43 -5.53
CA ARG A 387 -1.05 -23.95 -4.86
C ARG A 387 -0.49 -25.20 -5.55
N ASP A 388 -1.35 -26.21 -5.77
CA ASP A 388 -0.95 -27.48 -6.39
C ASP A 388 -0.48 -27.30 -7.82
N ALA A 389 -1.17 -26.46 -8.59
CA ALA A 389 -0.81 -26.17 -9.96
C ALA A 389 0.54 -25.43 -10.05
N MET A 390 0.80 -24.47 -9.18
CA MET A 390 2.09 -23.77 -9.11
C MET A 390 3.23 -24.73 -8.75
N LEU A 391 3.03 -25.58 -7.74
CA LEU A 391 4.01 -26.59 -7.33
C LEU A 391 4.26 -27.62 -8.44
N SER A 392 3.22 -28.02 -9.17
CA SER A 392 3.33 -28.94 -10.32
C SER A 392 4.11 -28.35 -11.50
N LEU A 393 4.10 -27.03 -11.66
CA LEU A 393 4.96 -26.31 -12.62
C LEU A 393 6.43 -26.24 -12.16
N GLY A 394 6.76 -26.73 -10.96
CA GLY A 394 8.10 -26.65 -10.39
C GLY A 394 8.45 -25.27 -9.85
N ILE A 395 7.46 -24.51 -9.39
CA ILE A 395 7.68 -23.23 -8.71
C ILE A 395 8.09 -23.48 -7.27
N ASP A 396 9.14 -22.80 -6.80
CA ASP A 396 9.52 -22.78 -5.40
C ASP A 396 8.59 -21.84 -4.63
N LEU A 397 7.70 -22.43 -3.82
CA LEU A 397 6.68 -21.70 -3.10
C LEU A 397 7.01 -21.64 -1.61
N TYR A 398 6.92 -20.43 -1.04
CA TYR A 398 7.19 -20.15 0.37
C TYR A 398 6.00 -19.44 1.01
N GLU A 399 5.65 -19.85 2.22
CA GLU A 399 4.60 -19.25 3.03
C GLU A 399 5.17 -18.69 4.33
N LEU A 400 5.00 -17.38 4.55
CA LEU A 400 5.50 -16.70 5.75
C LEU A 400 4.82 -17.26 7.00
N SER A 401 5.59 -17.45 8.06
CA SER A 401 5.14 -17.90 9.37
C SER A 401 5.26 -16.79 10.41
N GLN A 402 4.14 -16.39 11.00
CA GLN A 402 4.15 -15.43 12.11
C GLN A 402 5.02 -15.90 13.29
N ARG A 403 4.98 -17.20 13.59
CA ARG A 403 5.73 -17.79 14.69
C ARG A 403 7.23 -17.71 14.45
N ARG A 404 7.68 -18.10 13.25
CA ARG A 404 9.11 -18.06 12.87
C ARG A 404 9.64 -16.63 12.85
N VAL A 405 8.85 -15.67 12.32
CA VAL A 405 9.20 -14.24 12.39
C VAL A 405 9.42 -13.80 13.84
N LYS A 406 8.53 -14.20 14.77
CA LYS A 406 8.67 -13.89 16.19
C LYS A 406 9.87 -14.57 16.84
N ASP A 407 10.11 -15.86 16.54
CA ASP A 407 11.19 -16.65 17.13
C ASP A 407 12.57 -16.21 16.60
N ASN A 408 12.62 -15.64 15.40
CA ASN A 408 13.82 -15.07 14.78
C ASN A 408 14.17 -13.66 15.24
N MET A 409 13.76 -13.27 16.43
CA MET A 409 14.07 -11.97 17.06
C MET A 409 15.57 -11.57 17.04
N ARG A 410 16.47 -12.48 16.72
CA ARG A 410 17.90 -12.21 16.56
C ARG A 410 18.24 -11.34 15.35
N MET A 411 17.30 -11.15 14.43
CA MET A 411 17.56 -10.41 13.19
C MET A 411 17.11 -8.95 13.23
N PHE A 412 16.67 -8.41 14.37
CA PHE A 412 16.33 -6.99 14.57
C PHE A 412 15.45 -6.32 13.49
N LEU A 413 14.98 -7.11 12.50
CA LEU A 413 14.30 -6.61 11.31
C LEU A 413 12.88 -6.12 11.60
N TYR A 414 12.16 -6.86 12.48
CA TYR A 414 10.71 -6.73 12.59
C TYR A 414 10.23 -6.49 14.02
N GLY A 415 11.13 -6.23 14.97
CA GLY A 415 10.77 -6.09 16.38
C GLY A 415 10.30 -7.40 17.02
N ALA A 416 9.74 -7.32 18.22
CA ALA A 416 9.28 -8.50 18.99
C ALA A 416 7.87 -8.98 18.62
N SER A 417 7.25 -8.45 17.56
CA SER A 417 5.85 -8.70 17.23
C SER A 417 5.68 -9.75 16.12
N LEU A 418 4.49 -10.37 16.09
CA LEU A 418 4.07 -11.22 14.98
C LEU A 418 4.04 -10.39 13.68
N GLY A 419 4.71 -10.85 12.62
CA GLY A 419 4.80 -10.18 11.33
C GLY A 419 3.89 -10.81 10.27
N ARG A 420 3.27 -9.98 9.45
CA ARG A 420 2.50 -10.36 8.27
C ARG A 420 3.18 -9.78 7.04
N LEU A 421 3.32 -10.56 5.99
CA LEU A 421 3.86 -10.06 4.73
C LEU A 421 2.92 -9.03 4.13
N HIS A 422 3.49 -7.88 3.70
CA HIS A 422 2.75 -6.87 2.93
C HIS A 422 3.56 -6.33 1.74
N ALA A 423 4.81 -6.73 1.57
CA ALA A 423 5.69 -6.32 0.49
C ALA A 423 5.24 -6.87 -0.88
N LYS A 424 5.23 -6.02 -1.91
CA LYS A 424 4.93 -6.33 -3.30
C LYS A 424 6.17 -6.04 -4.14
N LEU A 425 6.97 -7.09 -4.32
CA LEU A 425 8.32 -7.00 -4.90
C LEU A 425 8.51 -8.10 -5.93
N ALA A 426 9.32 -7.82 -6.94
CA ALA A 426 9.86 -8.86 -7.82
C ALA A 426 11.29 -8.50 -8.24
N VAL A 427 12.13 -9.52 -8.40
CA VAL A 427 13.48 -9.39 -8.95
C VAL A 427 13.63 -10.38 -10.09
N MET A 428 13.99 -9.89 -11.26
CA MET A 428 14.25 -10.63 -12.49
C MET A 428 15.75 -10.64 -12.79
N ASP A 429 16.30 -11.83 -12.98
CA ASP A 429 17.68 -12.06 -13.44
C ASP A 429 18.73 -11.28 -12.62
N ARG A 430 18.47 -11.08 -11.31
CA ARG A 430 19.37 -10.36 -10.36
C ARG A 430 19.75 -8.95 -10.83
N ARG A 431 18.90 -8.31 -11.60
CA ARG A 431 19.17 -7.02 -12.20
C ARG A 431 17.98 -6.08 -12.23
N VAL A 432 16.83 -6.55 -12.72
CA VAL A 432 15.64 -5.72 -12.84
C VAL A 432 14.73 -6.00 -11.65
N SER A 433 14.25 -4.96 -11.02
CA SER A 433 13.39 -5.06 -9.84
C SER A 433 12.06 -4.35 -10.06
N TYR A 434 11.00 -4.88 -9.46
CA TYR A 434 9.72 -4.20 -9.30
C TYR A 434 9.51 -3.88 -7.82
N ILE A 435 9.06 -2.65 -7.54
CA ILE A 435 8.60 -2.20 -6.21
C ILE A 435 7.31 -1.41 -6.43
N GLY A 436 6.23 -1.74 -5.69
CA GLY A 436 4.97 -1.02 -5.86
C GLY A 436 3.90 -1.38 -4.85
N SER A 437 2.68 -0.98 -5.19
CA SER A 437 1.49 -1.23 -4.37
C SER A 437 0.66 -2.42 -4.83
N MET A 438 0.87 -2.93 -6.07
CA MET A 438 0.06 -3.97 -6.69
C MET A 438 0.32 -5.34 -6.07
N ASN A 439 -0.72 -5.98 -5.53
CA ASN A 439 -0.71 -7.40 -5.20
C ASN A 439 -0.86 -8.25 -6.47
N PHE A 440 -0.45 -9.51 -6.37
CA PHE A 440 -0.67 -10.49 -7.46
C PHE A 440 -2.03 -11.15 -7.30
N ASP A 441 -3.09 -10.34 -7.40
CA ASP A 441 -4.49 -10.75 -7.23
C ASP A 441 -5.43 -10.05 -8.22
N PRO A 442 -6.66 -10.59 -8.44
CA PRO A 442 -7.64 -10.01 -9.35
C PRO A 442 -8.12 -8.62 -8.96
N ARG A 443 -8.19 -8.30 -7.66
CA ARG A 443 -8.62 -6.98 -7.18
C ARG A 443 -7.63 -5.88 -7.57
N SER A 444 -6.34 -6.10 -7.39
CA SER A 444 -5.30 -5.18 -7.86
C SER A 444 -5.28 -5.09 -9.39
N ALA A 445 -5.55 -6.21 -10.08
CA ALA A 445 -5.57 -6.22 -11.53
C ALA A 445 -6.73 -5.42 -12.14
N THR A 446 -7.93 -5.44 -11.52
CA THR A 446 -9.18 -4.97 -12.17
C THR A 446 -9.93 -3.89 -11.41
N LEU A 447 -9.84 -3.84 -10.08
CA LEU A 447 -10.68 -2.98 -9.24
C LEU A 447 -9.93 -1.81 -8.62
N ASN A 448 -8.72 -2.03 -8.11
CA ASN A 448 -7.94 -0.96 -7.49
C ASN A 448 -7.08 -0.24 -8.52
N THR A 449 -6.80 1.03 -8.26
CA THR A 449 -5.68 1.69 -8.93
C THR A 449 -4.41 1.49 -8.12
N GLU A 450 -3.31 1.23 -8.81
CA GLU A 450 -2.02 0.90 -8.21
C GLU A 450 -0.93 1.85 -8.75
N LEU A 451 0.23 1.84 -8.09
CA LEU A 451 1.44 2.55 -8.49
C LEU A 451 2.64 1.61 -8.34
N GLY A 452 3.55 1.63 -9.30
CA GLY A 452 4.76 0.84 -9.26
C GLY A 452 5.91 1.42 -10.05
N ALA A 453 7.11 0.92 -9.75
CA ALA A 453 8.35 1.24 -10.45
C ALA A 453 9.07 -0.04 -10.87
N VAL A 454 9.56 -0.08 -12.10
CA VAL A 454 10.53 -1.06 -12.59
C VAL A 454 11.89 -0.37 -12.66
N ILE A 455 12.89 -0.99 -12.03
CA ILE A 455 14.20 -0.41 -11.79
C ILE A 455 15.27 -1.35 -12.33
N ASP A 456 16.10 -0.88 -13.25
CA ASP A 456 17.27 -1.59 -13.76
C ASP A 456 18.51 -1.17 -12.95
N SER A 457 18.85 -1.96 -11.94
CA SER A 457 20.01 -1.80 -11.08
C SER A 457 20.35 -3.13 -10.42
N ALA A 458 21.49 -3.74 -10.81
CA ALA A 458 21.94 -4.98 -10.21
C ALA A 458 22.20 -4.83 -8.70
N ALA A 459 22.75 -3.69 -8.26
CA ALA A 459 23.01 -3.45 -6.85
C ALA A 459 21.71 -3.38 -6.02
N LEU A 460 20.65 -2.72 -6.54
CA LEU A 460 19.35 -2.69 -5.87
C LEU A 460 18.68 -4.08 -5.86
N ALA A 461 18.82 -4.83 -6.95
CA ALA A 461 18.33 -6.19 -7.04
C ALA A 461 19.01 -7.11 -6.02
N ASP A 462 20.31 -6.98 -5.80
CA ASP A 462 21.04 -7.74 -4.78
C ASP A 462 20.59 -7.40 -3.34
N GLU A 463 20.29 -6.12 -3.05
CA GLU A 463 19.71 -5.72 -1.76
C GLU A 463 18.33 -6.36 -1.56
N LEU A 464 17.44 -6.30 -2.57
CA LEU A 464 16.12 -6.92 -2.50
C LEU A 464 16.19 -8.45 -2.35
N LEU A 465 17.08 -9.11 -3.10
CA LEU A 465 17.29 -10.55 -2.98
C LEU A 465 17.80 -10.93 -1.59
N THR A 466 18.66 -10.12 -0.99
CA THR A 466 19.11 -10.32 0.39
C THR A 466 17.92 -10.32 1.36
N LEU A 467 17.00 -9.36 1.24
CA LEU A 467 15.80 -9.29 2.07
C LEU A 467 14.89 -10.50 1.86
N LEU A 468 14.61 -10.85 0.60
CA LEU A 468 13.74 -11.97 0.23
C LEU A 468 14.34 -13.31 0.68
N GLU A 469 15.68 -13.48 0.61
CA GLU A 469 16.35 -14.70 1.06
C GLU A 469 16.29 -14.85 2.58
N ILE A 470 16.43 -13.76 3.35
CA ILE A 470 16.21 -13.75 4.79
C ILE A 470 14.82 -14.27 5.12
N ASP A 471 13.80 -13.78 4.46
CA ASP A 471 12.42 -14.21 4.71
C ASP A 471 12.20 -15.68 4.32
N ARG A 472 12.70 -16.12 3.16
CA ARG A 472 12.57 -17.51 2.71
C ARG A 472 13.26 -18.51 3.65
N GLN A 473 14.47 -18.22 4.09
CA GLN A 473 15.27 -19.15 4.91
C GLN A 473 14.82 -19.16 6.37
N HIS A 474 14.50 -18.01 6.93
CA HIS A 474 14.33 -17.87 8.37
C HIS A 474 12.88 -17.68 8.81
N ASN A 475 12.04 -17.07 7.97
CA ASN A 475 10.72 -16.63 8.35
C ASN A 475 9.58 -17.41 7.67
N ALA A 476 9.88 -18.25 6.66
CA ALA A 476 8.86 -18.96 5.90
C ALA A 476 8.99 -20.49 5.99
N TYR A 477 7.93 -21.17 5.59
CA TYR A 477 7.90 -22.59 5.27
C TYR A 477 8.04 -22.77 3.76
N ARG A 478 8.90 -23.66 3.29
CA ARG A 478 8.88 -24.11 1.90
C ARG A 478 7.74 -25.11 1.72
N VAL A 479 6.87 -24.87 0.73
CA VAL A 479 5.76 -25.75 0.42
C VAL A 479 6.19 -26.74 -0.67
N ARG A 480 5.82 -28.02 -0.53
CA ARG A 480 6.08 -29.05 -1.54
C ARG A 480 4.89 -29.99 -1.70
N LEU A 481 4.76 -30.60 -2.87
CA LEU A 481 3.77 -31.66 -3.11
C LEU A 481 4.18 -32.93 -2.38
N VAL A 482 3.18 -33.66 -1.89
CA VAL A 482 3.33 -35.03 -1.38
C VAL A 482 3.20 -36.01 -2.52
N VAL A 483 4.07 -37.04 -2.56
CA VAL A 483 4.15 -38.03 -3.67
C VAL A 483 2.86 -38.85 -3.86
N ASP A 484 2.02 -38.97 -2.84
CA ASP A 484 0.80 -39.79 -2.83
C ASP A 484 -0.50 -39.02 -3.17
N GLY A 485 -0.42 -37.85 -3.80
CA GLY A 485 -1.60 -37.12 -4.31
C GLY A 485 -2.44 -36.39 -3.25
N GLN A 486 -1.99 -36.31 -2.01
CA GLN A 486 -2.51 -35.34 -1.04
C GLN A 486 -1.72 -34.06 -1.15
N CYS A 487 -2.40 -32.92 -1.17
CA CYS A 487 -1.82 -31.62 -1.45
C CYS A 487 -0.51 -31.39 -0.70
N CYS A 488 -0.23 -30.78 0.30
CA CYS A 488 0.99 -30.04 0.58
C CYS A 488 1.67 -30.45 1.90
N GLU A 489 2.98 -30.40 1.90
CA GLU A 489 3.80 -30.41 3.10
C GLU A 489 4.53 -29.08 3.24
N TRP A 490 4.65 -28.62 4.47
CA TRP A 490 5.44 -27.44 4.83
C TRP A 490 6.74 -27.89 5.47
N VAL A 491 7.84 -27.53 4.86
CA VAL A 491 9.17 -27.96 5.22
C VAL A 491 9.98 -26.81 5.78
N VAL A 492 10.67 -27.05 6.88
CA VAL A 492 11.54 -26.06 7.49
C VAL A 492 12.82 -26.71 8.00
N PRO A 493 13.98 -26.06 7.81
CA PRO A 493 15.20 -26.44 8.50
C PRO A 493 15.01 -26.32 10.01
N ASP A 494 15.37 -27.35 10.77
CA ASP A 494 15.37 -27.37 12.23
C ASP A 494 16.77 -27.74 12.74
N ARG A 495 17.02 -27.51 14.02
CA ARG A 495 18.35 -27.75 14.66
C ARG A 495 18.79 -29.22 14.55
N ASP A 496 17.83 -30.13 14.62
CA ASP A 496 18.05 -31.58 14.62
C ASP A 496 17.74 -32.24 13.25
N GLY A 497 17.54 -31.42 12.19
CA GLY A 497 17.20 -31.94 10.85
C GLY A 497 16.19 -31.06 10.12
N THR A 498 15.22 -31.71 9.45
CA THR A 498 14.14 -31.03 8.71
C THR A 498 12.82 -31.36 9.35
N MET A 499 12.09 -30.36 9.82
CA MET A 499 10.71 -30.53 10.29
C MET A 499 9.75 -30.49 9.09
N VAL A 500 8.83 -31.46 9.05
CA VAL A 500 7.78 -31.53 8.02
C VAL A 500 6.42 -31.48 8.69
N LEU A 501 5.59 -30.56 8.24
CA LEU A 501 4.21 -30.38 8.69
C LEU A 501 3.24 -30.77 7.56
N THR A 502 2.22 -31.56 7.88
CA THR A 502 1.22 -32.07 6.91
C THR A 502 -0.13 -31.35 7.01
N THR A 503 -0.21 -30.30 7.80
CA THR A 503 -1.40 -29.45 7.95
C THR A 503 -0.96 -28.00 7.96
N GLU A 504 -1.85 -27.08 7.52
CA GLU A 504 -1.62 -25.62 7.53
C GLU A 504 -0.95 -25.17 8.83
N PRO A 505 0.33 -24.73 8.76
CA PRO A 505 1.12 -24.41 9.96
C PRO A 505 0.54 -23.21 10.73
N ASP A 506 0.83 -23.17 12.04
CA ASP A 506 0.47 -22.07 12.94
C ASP A 506 -1.03 -21.74 13.01
N SER A 507 -1.88 -22.45 12.25
CA SER A 507 -3.32 -22.21 12.18
C SER A 507 -4.10 -23.04 13.19
N SER A 508 -5.21 -22.51 13.71
CA SER A 508 -6.12 -23.27 14.58
C SER A 508 -6.96 -24.28 13.80
N ARG A 509 -7.38 -25.36 14.47
CA ARG A 509 -8.31 -26.35 13.86
C ARG A 509 -9.61 -25.68 13.39
N TRP A 510 -10.08 -24.69 14.11
CA TRP A 510 -11.28 -23.94 13.77
C TRP A 510 -11.11 -23.09 12.50
N LEU A 511 -9.99 -22.40 12.36
CA LEU A 511 -9.70 -21.62 11.17
C LEU A 511 -9.60 -22.51 9.92
N ARG A 512 -8.96 -23.68 10.03
CA ARG A 512 -8.90 -24.67 8.93
C ARG A 512 -10.28 -25.21 8.56
N PHE A 513 -11.11 -25.52 9.56
CA PHE A 513 -12.49 -25.98 9.32
C PHE A 513 -13.33 -24.91 8.62
N LEU A 514 -13.27 -23.66 9.09
CA LEU A 514 -13.95 -22.54 8.43
C LEU A 514 -13.43 -22.34 7.01
N GLY A 515 -12.13 -22.42 6.82
CA GLY A 515 -11.51 -22.34 5.50
C GLY A 515 -12.06 -23.40 4.55
N TRP A 516 -12.07 -24.67 4.96
CA TRP A 516 -12.63 -25.77 4.17
C TRP A 516 -14.12 -25.54 3.82
N LEU A 517 -14.92 -25.06 4.77
CA LEU A 517 -16.35 -24.78 4.56
C LEU A 517 -16.58 -23.63 3.57
N LEU A 518 -15.79 -22.58 3.65
CA LEU A 518 -15.99 -21.34 2.88
C LEU A 518 -15.32 -21.38 1.49
N GLN A 519 -14.26 -22.16 1.31
CA GLN A 519 -13.47 -22.20 0.08
C GLN A 519 -14.30 -22.31 -1.22
N PRO A 520 -15.37 -23.12 -1.33
CA PRO A 520 -16.16 -23.22 -2.56
C PRO A 520 -16.93 -21.94 -2.92
N TRP A 521 -17.17 -21.07 -1.93
CA TRP A 521 -18.02 -19.88 -2.06
C TRP A 521 -17.22 -18.58 -2.18
N VAL A 522 -15.90 -18.65 -2.14
CA VAL A 522 -15.04 -17.47 -2.23
C VAL A 522 -15.04 -16.92 -3.67
N PRO A 523 -15.56 -15.70 -3.91
CA PRO A 523 -15.59 -15.09 -5.24
C PRO A 523 -14.22 -14.46 -5.55
N GLU A 524 -13.46 -15.07 -6.45
CA GLU A 524 -12.11 -14.55 -6.79
C GLU A 524 -12.11 -13.17 -7.43
N GLU A 525 -13.17 -12.84 -8.16
CA GLU A 525 -13.28 -11.56 -8.90
C GLU A 525 -13.31 -10.32 -8.00
N HIS A 526 -13.56 -10.50 -6.71
CA HIS A 526 -13.69 -9.40 -5.74
C HIS A 526 -12.61 -9.37 -4.65
N LEU A 527 -11.66 -10.31 -4.72
CA LEU A 527 -10.59 -10.48 -3.74
C LEU A 527 -9.33 -9.74 -4.14
#